data_7990fdba1668e079ea971c52826c8d85
#
_entry.id   7990fdba1668e079ea971c52826c8d85
#
_cell.length_a   1.000
_cell.length_b   1.000
_cell.length_c   1.000
_cell.angle_alpha   90.00
_cell.angle_beta   90.00
_cell.angle_gamma   90.00
#
_symmetry.space_group_name_H-M   'P 1'
#
loop_
_entity.id
_entity.type
_entity.pdbx_description
1 polymer ?
#
loop_
_entity_poly.entity_id
_entity_poly.type
_entity_poly.pdbx_seq_one_letter_code
_entity_poly.pdbx_strand_id
1 'polypeptide(L)'
;YAIIDDTGVGGGVTDILNREKIRQKLNKLRVVPVNFSSAVPDKEAAGRYADISTWMWAVLRDMAASGLLHLPDDATLIGQLTTRKYIFSGAPSKLKLESKEALKKRGLTSPDRADAVALALYEGGIFDVHSLI
;
A
#
# COMPACT_ATOMS: atom_id res chain seq x y z
N TYR A 1 -10.45 -9.89 -6.00
CA TYR A 1 -9.60 -9.82 -4.81
C TYR A 1 -10.17 -8.79 -3.82
N ALA A 2 -10.00 -9.03 -2.52
CA ALA A 2 -10.13 -8.03 -1.47
C ALA A 2 -8.76 -7.92 -0.81
N ILE A 3 -8.04 -6.84 -1.07
CA ILE A 3 -6.72 -6.58 -0.47
C ILE A 3 -6.95 -5.66 0.72
N ILE A 4 -6.42 -6.02 1.89
CA ILE A 4 -6.79 -5.40 3.17
C ILE A 4 -5.53 -4.98 3.90
N ASP A 5 -5.52 -3.74 4.41
CA ASP A 5 -4.53 -3.33 5.41
C ASP A 5 -4.78 -4.10 6.70
N ASP A 6 -3.93 -5.08 6.96
CA ASP A 6 -3.97 -5.95 8.14
C ASP A 6 -3.06 -5.46 9.27
N THR A 7 -2.67 -4.21 9.23
CA THR A 7 -1.82 -3.59 10.24
C THR A 7 -2.66 -3.25 11.48
N GLY A 8 -2.34 -3.85 12.61
CA GLY A 8 -3.05 -3.63 13.88
C GLY A 8 -4.45 -4.27 13.91
N VAL A 9 -5.51 -3.46 13.88
CA VAL A 9 -6.91 -3.95 13.97
C VAL A 9 -7.43 -4.60 12.68
N GLY A 10 -6.67 -4.54 11.60
CA GLY A 10 -7.06 -5.08 10.30
C GLY A 10 -7.32 -6.60 10.30
N GLY A 11 -6.68 -7.35 11.21
CA GLY A 11 -6.92 -8.79 11.37
C GLY A 11 -8.38 -9.16 11.58
N GLY A 12 -9.12 -8.33 12.32
CA GLY A 12 -10.56 -8.52 12.51
C GLY A 12 -11.38 -8.43 11.22
N VAL A 13 -11.00 -7.54 10.29
CA VAL A 13 -11.67 -7.40 8.98
C VAL A 13 -11.34 -8.60 8.10
N THR A 14 -10.10 -9.04 8.07
CA THR A 14 -9.65 -10.22 7.35
C THR A 14 -10.41 -11.47 7.79
N ASP A 15 -10.55 -11.68 9.10
CA ASP A 15 -11.27 -12.82 9.68
C ASP A 15 -12.77 -12.78 9.33
N ILE A 16 -13.41 -11.60 9.42
CA ILE A 16 -14.82 -11.43 9.04
C ILE A 16 -15.01 -11.77 7.56
N LEU A 17 -14.17 -11.24 6.68
CA LEU A 17 -14.28 -11.48 5.25
C LEU A 17 -14.04 -12.95 4.88
N ASN A 18 -13.09 -13.61 5.51
CA ASN A 18 -12.86 -15.04 5.30
C ASN A 18 -14.07 -15.86 5.77
N ARG A 19 -14.67 -15.55 6.91
CA ARG A 19 -15.89 -16.17 7.40
C ARG A 19 -17.07 -15.96 6.46
N GLU A 20 -17.28 -14.71 6.01
CA GLU A 20 -18.36 -14.37 5.08
C GLU A 20 -18.17 -15.03 3.71
N LYS A 21 -16.93 -15.11 3.22
CA LYS A 21 -16.58 -15.84 2.01
C LYS A 21 -17.05 -17.30 2.07
N ILE A 22 -16.80 -17.99 3.19
CA ILE A 22 -17.24 -19.36 3.40
C ILE A 22 -18.77 -19.44 3.48
N ARG A 23 -19.38 -18.57 4.30
CA ARG A 23 -20.84 -18.54 4.51
C ARG A 23 -21.61 -18.29 3.22
N GLN A 24 -21.10 -17.39 2.36
CA GLN A 24 -21.76 -17.00 1.10
C GLN A 24 -21.28 -17.81 -0.11
N LYS A 25 -20.41 -18.81 0.10
CA LYS A 25 -19.83 -19.66 -0.96
C LYS A 25 -19.13 -18.86 -2.07
N LEU A 26 -18.46 -17.77 -1.71
CA LEU A 26 -17.74 -16.89 -2.64
C LEU A 26 -16.36 -17.48 -3.00
N ASN A 27 -16.35 -18.64 -3.65
CA ASN A 27 -15.13 -19.44 -3.90
C ASN A 27 -14.10 -18.70 -4.76
N LYS A 28 -14.53 -17.74 -5.59
CA LYS A 28 -13.65 -16.93 -6.43
C LYS A 28 -13.03 -15.73 -5.71
N LEU A 29 -13.57 -15.35 -4.53
CA LEU A 29 -13.02 -14.23 -3.77
C LEU A 29 -11.69 -14.66 -3.12
N ARG A 30 -10.63 -13.94 -3.39
CA ARG A 30 -9.38 -14.02 -2.65
C ARG A 30 -9.28 -12.86 -1.67
N VAL A 31 -9.09 -13.15 -0.40
CA VAL A 31 -8.82 -12.17 0.66
C VAL A 31 -7.31 -12.16 0.88
N VAL A 32 -6.68 -11.01 0.72
CA VAL A 32 -5.23 -10.83 0.78
C VAL A 32 -4.91 -9.84 1.89
N PRO A 33 -4.51 -10.31 3.07
CA PRO A 33 -4.06 -9.43 4.14
C PRO A 33 -2.67 -8.89 3.83
N VAL A 34 -2.46 -7.59 4.02
CA VAL A 34 -1.18 -6.92 3.82
C VAL A 34 -0.80 -6.15 5.07
N ASN A 35 0.25 -6.56 5.74
CA ASN A 35 0.81 -5.79 6.85
C ASN A 35 1.80 -4.75 6.30
N PHE A 36 1.45 -3.48 6.41
CA PHE A 36 2.23 -2.35 5.88
C PHE A 36 3.65 -2.27 6.45
N SER A 37 3.86 -2.78 7.67
CA SER A 37 5.17 -2.75 8.34
C SER A 37 6.04 -3.98 8.02
N SER A 38 5.53 -4.93 7.27
CA SER A 38 6.30 -6.13 6.90
C SER A 38 7.45 -5.82 5.96
N ALA A 39 8.43 -6.72 5.96
CA ALA A 39 9.54 -6.66 5.01
C ALA A 39 9.03 -6.81 3.56
N VAL A 40 9.68 -6.12 2.64
CA VAL A 40 9.38 -6.20 1.21
C VAL A 40 9.70 -7.60 0.70
N PRO A 41 8.76 -8.31 0.05
CA PRO A 41 8.98 -9.69 -0.39
C PRO A 41 9.93 -9.79 -1.60
N ASP A 42 9.97 -8.78 -2.44
CA ASP A 42 10.90 -8.71 -3.57
C ASP A 42 12.32 -8.39 -3.08
N LYS A 43 13.32 -9.17 -3.51
CA LYS A 43 14.70 -9.05 -3.03
C LYS A 43 15.38 -7.75 -3.46
N GLU A 44 15.13 -7.28 -4.67
CA GLU A 44 15.71 -6.05 -5.19
C GLU A 44 15.08 -4.84 -4.51
N ALA A 45 13.75 -4.79 -4.45
CA ALA A 45 13.01 -3.76 -3.75
C ALA A 45 13.33 -3.72 -2.25
N ALA A 46 13.55 -4.86 -1.62
CA ALA A 46 13.96 -4.94 -0.21
C ALA A 46 15.31 -4.29 0.09
N GLY A 47 16.18 -4.19 -0.91
CA GLY A 47 17.43 -3.41 -0.81
C GLY A 47 17.20 -1.90 -0.79
N ARG A 48 16.11 -1.41 -1.36
CA ARG A 48 15.80 0.01 -1.59
C ARG A 48 14.77 0.57 -0.62
N TYR A 49 13.77 -0.21 -0.24
CA TYR A 49 12.61 0.20 0.55
C TYR A 49 12.58 -0.47 1.90
N ALA A 50 12.19 0.26 2.94
CA ALA A 50 12.24 -0.21 4.32
C ALA A 50 11.11 -1.19 4.65
N ASP A 51 9.95 -1.03 4.05
CA ASP A 51 8.74 -1.80 4.32
C ASP A 51 7.79 -1.84 3.11
N ILE A 52 6.78 -2.69 3.18
CA ILE A 52 5.78 -2.89 2.12
C ILE A 52 5.03 -1.58 1.82
N SER A 53 4.68 -0.80 2.83
CA SER A 53 3.99 0.48 2.64
C SER A 53 4.80 1.41 1.74
N THR A 54 6.09 1.54 2.02
CA THR A 54 7.00 2.38 1.23
C THR A 54 7.13 1.87 -0.21
N TRP A 55 7.23 0.57 -0.38
CA TRP A 55 7.33 -0.05 -1.70
C TRP A 55 6.06 0.17 -2.52
N MET A 56 4.87 -0.07 -1.97
CA MET A 56 3.58 0.18 -2.65
C MET A 56 3.45 1.64 -3.12
N TRP A 57 3.83 2.59 -2.27
CA TRP A 57 3.81 4.00 -2.63
C TRP A 57 4.83 4.35 -3.71
N ALA A 58 5.98 3.69 -3.74
CA ALA A 58 6.96 3.85 -4.81
C ALA A 58 6.42 3.31 -6.15
N VAL A 59 5.79 2.15 -6.16
CA VAL A 59 5.10 1.59 -7.33
C VAL A 59 4.01 2.54 -7.84
N LEU A 60 3.16 3.03 -6.94
CA LEU A 60 2.11 4.01 -7.27
C LEU A 60 2.70 5.27 -7.93
N ARG A 61 3.78 5.82 -7.36
CA ARG A 61 4.50 6.98 -7.94
C ARG A 61 5.02 6.68 -9.34
N ASP A 62 5.66 5.53 -9.52
CA ASP A 62 6.30 5.17 -10.78
C ASP A 62 5.27 4.89 -11.88
N MET A 63 4.15 4.26 -11.55
CA MET A 63 3.01 4.10 -12.46
C MET A 63 2.38 5.43 -12.85
N ALA A 64 2.21 6.35 -11.90
CA ALA A 64 1.70 7.69 -12.19
C ALA A 64 2.66 8.46 -13.10
N ALA A 65 3.96 8.42 -12.84
CA ALA A 65 4.99 9.08 -13.65
C ALA A 65 5.07 8.52 -15.07
N SER A 66 4.78 7.24 -15.25
CA SER A 66 4.77 6.56 -16.56
C SER A 66 3.44 6.73 -17.32
N GLY A 67 2.45 7.42 -16.75
CA GLY A 67 1.14 7.58 -17.36
C GLY A 67 0.29 6.31 -17.42
N LEU A 68 0.65 5.30 -16.65
CA LEU A 68 -0.05 4.00 -16.58
C LEU A 68 -1.20 4.00 -15.56
N LEU A 69 -1.37 5.10 -14.83
CA LEU A 69 -2.36 5.20 -13.75
C LEU A 69 -3.38 6.30 -14.06
N HIS A 70 -4.65 5.91 -14.09
CA HIS A 70 -5.77 6.84 -14.16
C HIS A 70 -6.44 6.94 -12.80
N LEU A 71 -6.44 8.13 -12.21
CA LEU A 71 -7.05 8.40 -10.92
C LEU A 71 -8.27 9.31 -11.10
N PRO A 72 -9.28 9.19 -10.21
CA PRO A 72 -10.40 10.11 -10.21
C PRO A 72 -9.93 11.54 -9.88
N ASP A 73 -10.62 12.55 -10.40
CA ASP A 73 -10.41 13.95 -10.03
C ASP A 73 -11.00 14.21 -8.63
N ASP A 74 -10.24 13.80 -7.61
CA ASP A 74 -10.59 13.92 -6.19
C ASP A 74 -9.51 14.74 -5.48
N ALA A 75 -9.86 15.96 -5.09
CA ALA A 75 -8.94 16.89 -4.45
C ALA A 75 -8.33 16.33 -3.15
N THR A 76 -9.10 15.53 -2.39
CA THR A 76 -8.60 14.89 -1.16
C THR A 76 -7.55 13.83 -1.48
N LEU A 77 -7.81 12.97 -2.46
CA LEU A 77 -6.86 11.96 -2.91
C LEU A 77 -5.58 12.60 -3.43
N ILE A 78 -5.71 13.60 -4.31
CA ILE A 78 -4.57 14.34 -4.87
C ILE A 78 -3.74 14.98 -3.76
N GLY A 79 -4.39 15.64 -2.79
CA GLY A 79 -3.73 16.21 -1.64
C GLY A 79 -2.96 15.17 -0.80
N GLN A 80 -3.55 14.01 -0.57
CA GLN A 80 -2.89 12.92 0.17
C GLN A 80 -1.69 12.35 -0.59
N LEU A 81 -1.81 12.16 -1.90
CA LEU A 81 -0.74 11.63 -2.76
C LEU A 81 0.48 12.58 -2.85
N THR A 82 0.24 13.90 -2.83
CA THR A 82 1.27 14.90 -3.07
C THR A 82 1.95 15.43 -1.80
N THR A 83 1.39 15.16 -0.62
CA THR A 83 1.89 15.74 0.64
C THR A 83 2.75 14.80 1.47
N ARG A 84 2.68 13.50 1.26
CA ARG A 84 3.45 12.51 2.02
C ARG A 84 4.92 12.50 1.58
N LYS A 85 5.83 12.48 2.55
CA LYS A 85 7.27 12.57 2.31
C LYS A 85 7.94 11.21 2.41
N TYR A 86 9.06 11.09 1.70
CA TYR A 86 10.02 10.01 1.93
C TYR A 86 11.15 10.51 2.82
N ILE A 87 11.67 9.62 3.65
CA ILE A 87 12.84 9.81 4.49
C ILE A 87 13.81 8.64 4.27
N PHE A 88 15.06 8.82 4.61
CA PHE A 88 16.03 7.73 4.66
C PHE A 88 16.11 7.17 6.09
N SER A 89 16.14 5.86 6.23
CA SER A 89 16.11 5.17 7.52
C SER A 89 16.94 3.89 7.49
N GLY A 90 17.56 3.57 8.61
CA GLY A 90 18.33 2.32 8.79
C GLY A 90 19.77 2.38 8.36
N ALA A 91 20.47 1.26 8.56
CA ALA A 91 21.84 1.01 8.12
C ALA A 91 21.91 -0.43 7.55
N PRO A 92 22.04 -0.64 6.21
CA PRO A 92 22.14 0.40 5.18
C PRO A 92 20.89 1.27 5.05
N SER A 93 21.09 2.51 4.60
CA SER A 93 20.01 3.49 4.50
C SER A 93 19.02 3.10 3.40
N LYS A 94 17.75 2.93 3.77
CA LYS A 94 16.65 2.62 2.86
C LYS A 94 15.64 3.76 2.82
N LEU A 95 14.95 3.87 1.70
CA LEU A 95 13.83 4.80 1.58
C LEU A 95 12.68 4.30 2.47
N LYS A 96 12.06 5.23 3.19
CA LYS A 96 10.92 4.97 4.06
C LYS A 96 9.90 6.09 3.94
N LEU A 97 8.61 5.75 3.95
CA LEU A 97 7.56 6.74 4.05
C LEU A 97 7.56 7.40 5.43
N GLU A 98 7.26 8.69 5.44
CA GLU A 98 6.93 9.43 6.64
C GLU A 98 5.80 8.74 7.41
N SER A 99 5.95 8.63 8.74
CA SER A 99 4.93 7.99 9.58
C SER A 99 3.64 8.81 9.66
N LYS A 100 2.52 8.16 9.98
CA LYS A 100 1.22 8.84 10.20
C LYS A 100 1.30 9.84 11.35
N GLU A 101 2.14 9.58 12.36
CA GLU A 101 2.39 10.50 13.48
C GLU A 101 3.15 11.76 13.02
N ALA A 102 4.13 11.61 12.13
CA ALA A 102 4.85 12.74 11.56
C ALA A 102 3.93 13.60 10.66
N LEU A 103 3.05 12.96 9.87
CA LEU A 103 1.99 13.64 9.12
C LEU A 103 1.09 14.49 10.03
N LYS A 104 0.60 13.89 11.13
CA LYS A 104 -0.26 14.58 12.10
C LYS A 104 0.46 15.78 12.74
N LYS A 105 1.76 15.67 13.06
CA LYS A 105 2.56 16.79 13.58
C LYS A 105 2.68 17.95 12.58
N ARG A 106 2.55 17.68 11.30
CA ARG A 106 2.50 18.69 10.23
C ARG A 106 1.08 19.25 9.99
N GLY A 107 0.09 18.86 10.80
CA GLY A 107 -1.31 19.28 10.65
C GLY A 107 -2.07 18.57 9.52
N LEU A 108 -1.55 17.43 9.03
CA LEU A 108 -2.17 16.65 7.97
C LEU A 108 -2.98 15.48 8.53
N THR A 109 -4.02 15.08 7.81
CA THR A 109 -4.85 13.92 8.14
C THR A 109 -4.19 12.61 7.65
N SER A 110 -4.71 11.48 8.13
CA SER A 110 -4.29 10.16 7.61
C SER A 110 -4.55 10.06 6.10
N PRO A 111 -3.60 9.51 5.32
CA PRO A 111 -3.73 9.41 3.87
C PRO A 111 -4.53 8.17 3.43
N ASP A 112 -5.71 7.95 4.02
CA ASP A 112 -6.46 6.70 3.89
C ASP A 112 -6.87 6.38 2.45
N ARG A 113 -7.24 7.40 1.66
CA ARG A 113 -7.55 7.22 0.22
C ARG A 113 -6.31 6.86 -0.58
N ALA A 114 -5.19 7.53 -0.32
CA ALA A 114 -3.94 7.24 -1.01
C ALA A 114 -3.36 5.88 -0.60
N ASP A 115 -3.46 5.50 0.69
CA ASP A 115 -3.09 4.17 1.17
C ASP A 115 -3.95 3.08 0.50
N ALA A 116 -5.26 3.33 0.30
CA ALA A 116 -6.15 2.39 -0.39
C ALA A 116 -5.77 2.24 -1.88
N VAL A 117 -5.40 3.32 -2.57
CA VAL A 117 -4.92 3.24 -3.97
C VAL A 117 -3.59 2.50 -4.04
N ALA A 118 -2.63 2.79 -3.16
CA ALA A 118 -1.36 2.07 -3.10
C ALA A 118 -1.58 0.56 -2.83
N LEU A 119 -2.52 0.24 -1.93
CA LEU A 119 -2.90 -1.13 -1.61
C LEU A 119 -3.56 -1.85 -2.79
N ALA A 120 -4.38 -1.15 -3.59
CA ALA A 120 -5.00 -1.72 -4.79
C ALA A 120 -3.97 -2.12 -5.86
N LEU A 121 -2.79 -1.50 -5.84
CA LEU A 121 -1.66 -1.83 -6.73
C LEU A 121 -0.71 -2.85 -6.10
N TYR A 122 -0.98 -3.31 -4.87
CA TYR A 122 -0.15 -4.32 -4.22
C TYR A 122 -0.35 -5.68 -4.88
N GLU A 123 0.70 -6.16 -5.47
CA GLU A 123 0.64 -7.37 -6.27
C GLU A 123 1.10 -8.63 -5.56
N GLY A 124 1.70 -8.56 -4.41
CA GLY A 124 2.03 -9.68 -3.51
C GLY A 124 2.25 -11.06 -4.15
N GLY A 125 2.72 -11.09 -5.41
CA GLY A 125 2.79 -12.28 -6.25
C GLY A 125 1.54 -12.57 -7.10
N ILE A 126 0.61 -11.60 -7.24
CA ILE A 126 -0.65 -11.77 -7.98
C ILE A 126 -0.55 -11.19 -9.40
N PHE A 127 0.18 -10.09 -9.57
CA PHE A 127 0.47 -9.47 -10.86
C PHE A 127 1.96 -9.16 -10.98
N ASP A 128 2.51 -9.34 -12.14
CA ASP A 128 3.89 -8.95 -12.46
C ASP A 128 3.88 -7.55 -13.10
N VAL A 129 4.06 -6.51 -12.28
CA VAL A 129 4.14 -5.11 -12.76
C VAL A 129 5.29 -4.95 -13.74
N HIS A 130 6.37 -5.74 -13.58
CA HIS A 130 7.52 -5.70 -14.48
C HIS A 130 7.18 -6.17 -15.89
N SER A 131 6.06 -6.88 -16.07
CA SER A 131 5.57 -7.27 -17.40
C SER A 131 4.78 -6.16 -18.12
N LEU A 132 4.47 -5.04 -17.42
CA LEU A 132 3.69 -3.92 -17.96
C LEU A 132 4.55 -2.68 -18.29
N ILE A 133 5.82 -2.73 -17.98
CA ILE A 133 6.83 -1.71 -18.27
C ILE A 133 7.88 -2.32 -19.19
#